data_8398a840af006ff6cea0c651346e3d44
#
_entry.id   8398a840af006ff6cea0c651346e3d44
#
_cell.length_a   1.000
_cell.length_b   1.000
_cell.length_c   1.000
_cell.angle_alpha   90.00
_cell.angle_beta   90.00
_cell.angle_gamma   90.00
#
_symmetry.space_group_name_H-M   'P 1'
#
loop_
_entity.id
_entity.type
_entity.pdbx_description
1 polymer ?
#
loop_
_entity_poly.entity_id
_entity_poly.type
_entity_poly.pdbx_seq_one_letter_code
_entity_poly.pdbx_strand_id
1 'polypeptide(L)'
;FIPGGRIIFGAGRNRGQHNLLNCYVIIPEDTVDSIGKTVQDMYKISCAGGGVGFNVSKIRPQGDDIGSVANSAPGAVSVLKMINEVGDHVRAGKNRRTALMGILNITHPDLLTFLSVKLDQGELNNFNISVAITERFIEAVELGEDWYFTFNNKEYHCYDIERKSKEGSEIINVVGVDEEDALRRANAFHKVSFTDELEMIGPRDIKARDLWDRIWKNSVESGDPGIYNIDLANKYTNVSYFEKLDSTNPCGEISLPSYGNCCLGNINLANMVLGDGSAVDWKRLARTVRTGIRFLDNVLT
;
A
#
# COMPACT_ATOMS: atom_id res chain seq x y z
N PHE A 1 -15.85 6.30 26.56
CA PHE A 1 -14.95 6.83 25.55
C PHE A 1 -13.53 6.83 26.06
N ILE A 2 -12.59 6.37 25.24
CA ILE A 2 -11.15 6.36 25.51
C ILE A 2 -10.47 6.98 24.30
N PRO A 3 -9.70 8.08 24.44
CA PRO A 3 -8.93 8.64 23.34
C PRO A 3 -7.81 7.69 22.92
N GLY A 4 -7.34 7.84 21.70
CA GLY A 4 -6.26 7.04 21.15
C GLY A 4 -4.97 7.12 21.93
N GLY A 5 -4.14 6.09 21.85
CA GLY A 5 -2.91 5.96 22.63
C GLY A 5 -1.94 7.13 22.48
N ARG A 6 -1.91 7.79 21.33
CA ARG A 6 -1.07 8.98 21.10
C ARG A 6 -1.50 10.16 21.96
N ILE A 7 -2.81 10.38 22.06
CA ILE A 7 -3.37 11.46 22.90
C ILE A 7 -3.06 11.19 24.37
N ILE A 8 -3.33 9.95 24.83
CA ILE A 8 -3.05 9.56 26.23
C ILE A 8 -1.57 9.72 26.56
N PHE A 9 -0.68 9.37 25.61
CA PHE A 9 0.76 9.47 25.82
C PHE A 9 1.27 10.90 25.78
N GLY A 10 0.77 11.73 24.85
CA GLY A 10 1.36 13.03 24.51
C GLY A 10 0.68 14.23 25.17
N ALA A 11 -0.63 14.19 25.44
CA ALA A 11 -1.36 15.32 25.94
C ALA A 11 -0.86 15.77 27.33
N GLY A 12 -0.68 17.08 27.49
CA GLY A 12 -0.24 17.69 28.75
C GLY A 12 1.24 17.47 29.13
N ARG A 13 2.05 16.90 28.24
CA ARG A 13 3.49 16.73 28.49
C ARG A 13 4.27 17.94 28.01
N ASN A 14 4.99 18.60 28.92
CA ASN A 14 5.79 19.80 28.63
C ASN A 14 7.18 19.50 28.01
N ARG A 15 7.53 18.23 27.75
CA ARG A 15 8.85 17.85 27.22
C ARG A 15 8.75 17.51 25.74
N GLY A 16 8.98 18.47 24.87
CA GLY A 16 9.03 18.32 23.41
C GLY A 16 7.64 18.36 22.75
N GLN A 17 7.64 18.52 21.45
CA GLN A 17 6.42 18.43 20.64
C GLN A 17 6.04 16.95 20.53
N HIS A 18 4.97 16.53 21.20
CA HIS A 18 4.42 15.19 21.06
C HIS A 18 3.36 15.18 19.95
N ASN A 19 3.50 14.25 19.03
CA ASN A 19 2.46 13.99 18.05
C ASN A 19 1.25 13.33 18.73
N LEU A 20 0.09 13.95 18.61
CA LEU A 20 -1.19 13.46 19.15
C LEU A 20 -1.98 12.65 18.13
N LEU A 21 -1.60 12.69 16.85
CA LEU A 21 -2.24 11.98 15.76
C LEU A 21 -1.59 10.60 15.55
N ASN A 22 -2.38 9.64 15.12
CA ASN A 22 -1.94 8.25 15.03
C ASN A 22 -1.32 7.90 13.71
N CYS A 23 -1.97 8.25 12.61
CA CYS A 23 -1.62 7.77 11.28
C CYS A 23 -1.73 8.89 10.25
N TYR A 24 -0.99 8.71 9.17
CA TYR A 24 -0.86 9.66 8.07
C TYR A 24 -0.86 8.92 6.74
N VAL A 25 -1.13 9.63 5.67
CA VAL A 25 -0.98 9.15 4.30
C VAL A 25 -0.05 10.10 3.54
N ILE A 26 0.87 9.54 2.77
CA ILE A 26 1.75 10.29 1.86
C ILE A 26 1.72 9.60 0.50
N ILE A 27 1.45 10.36 -0.56
CA ILE A 27 1.45 9.85 -1.93
C ILE A 27 2.65 10.43 -2.66
N PRO A 28 3.70 9.61 -2.92
CA PRO A 28 4.85 10.08 -3.70
C PRO A 28 4.46 10.28 -5.17
N GLU A 29 4.93 11.38 -5.75
CA GLU A 29 4.95 11.57 -7.19
C GLU A 29 6.24 10.99 -7.77
N ASP A 30 6.25 10.67 -9.06
CA ASP A 30 7.36 10.01 -9.76
C ASP A 30 8.52 11.00 -10.07
N THR A 31 9.04 11.63 -9.02
CA THR A 31 10.19 12.54 -9.08
C THR A 31 11.13 12.30 -7.91
N VAL A 32 12.42 12.55 -8.13
CA VAL A 32 13.46 12.41 -7.09
C VAL A 32 13.12 13.26 -5.86
N ASP A 33 12.69 14.49 -6.06
CA ASP A 33 12.35 15.42 -4.98
C ASP A 33 11.15 14.92 -4.16
N SER A 34 10.09 14.43 -4.83
CA SER A 34 8.91 13.91 -4.15
C SER A 34 9.21 12.63 -3.39
N ILE A 35 9.96 11.71 -3.98
CA ILE A 35 10.39 10.47 -3.31
C ILE A 35 11.28 10.79 -2.10
N GLY A 36 12.27 11.69 -2.27
CA GLY A 36 13.13 12.14 -1.19
C GLY A 36 12.37 12.81 -0.04
N LYS A 37 11.41 13.67 -0.39
CA LYS A 37 10.51 14.32 0.59
C LYS A 37 9.64 13.29 1.32
N THR A 38 9.11 12.30 0.62
CA THR A 38 8.31 11.22 1.20
C THR A 38 9.09 10.46 2.27
N VAL A 39 10.35 10.10 1.99
CA VAL A 39 11.25 9.44 2.96
C VAL A 39 11.49 10.35 4.17
N GLN A 40 11.78 11.63 3.95
CA GLN A 40 12.02 12.59 5.03
C GLN A 40 10.78 12.75 5.93
N ASP A 41 9.60 12.92 5.34
CA ASP A 41 8.36 13.13 6.08
C ASP A 41 7.95 11.85 6.83
N MET A 42 8.07 10.68 6.20
CA MET A 42 7.88 9.38 6.86
C MET A 42 8.80 9.25 8.07
N TYR A 43 10.08 9.56 7.92
CA TYR A 43 11.05 9.46 9.02
C TYR A 43 10.65 10.35 10.21
N LYS A 44 10.27 11.61 9.95
CA LYS A 44 9.81 12.55 11.00
C LYS A 44 8.57 12.05 11.72
N ILE A 45 7.56 11.60 10.94
CA ILE A 45 6.30 11.08 11.48
C ILE A 45 6.54 9.83 12.31
N SER A 46 7.37 8.92 11.82
CA SER A 46 7.69 7.66 12.50
C SER A 46 8.48 7.90 13.79
N CYS A 47 9.45 8.82 13.80
CA CYS A 47 10.16 9.25 15.01
C CYS A 47 9.20 9.83 16.07
N ALA A 48 8.17 10.54 15.64
CA ALA A 48 7.10 11.02 16.50
C ALA A 48 6.08 9.93 16.88
N GLY A 49 6.27 8.69 16.39
CA GLY A 49 5.47 7.51 16.69
C GLY A 49 4.16 7.42 15.90
N GLY A 50 4.01 8.15 14.80
CA GLY A 50 2.93 8.00 13.83
C GLY A 50 3.19 6.84 12.87
N GLY A 51 2.13 6.25 12.31
CA GLY A 51 2.20 5.31 11.20
C GLY A 51 1.92 6.02 9.86
N VAL A 52 2.42 5.47 8.76
CA VAL A 52 2.26 6.11 7.44
C VAL A 52 1.80 5.10 6.39
N GLY A 53 0.77 5.46 5.63
CA GLY A 53 0.35 4.73 4.45
C GLY A 53 0.80 5.43 3.17
N PHE A 54 1.14 4.63 2.16
CA PHE A 54 1.59 5.09 0.85
C PHE A 54 0.76 4.43 -0.24
N ASN A 55 0.46 5.17 -1.31
CA ASN A 55 0.09 4.56 -2.58
C ASN A 55 1.18 4.91 -3.58
N VAL A 56 1.90 3.89 -4.05
CA VAL A 56 3.04 4.04 -4.96
C VAL A 56 2.70 3.85 -6.42
N SER A 57 1.40 3.84 -6.75
CA SER A 57 0.93 3.58 -8.11
C SER A 57 1.27 4.68 -9.13
N LYS A 58 1.72 5.85 -8.65
CA LYS A 58 2.22 6.93 -9.50
C LYS A 58 3.70 6.77 -9.88
N ILE A 59 4.42 5.90 -9.19
CA ILE A 59 5.84 5.62 -9.50
C ILE A 59 5.90 4.78 -10.77
N ARG A 60 6.75 5.17 -11.71
CA ARG A 60 6.94 4.44 -12.97
C ARG A 60 7.34 2.99 -12.74
N PRO A 61 6.92 2.08 -13.63
CA PRO A 61 7.24 0.66 -13.52
C PRO A 61 8.74 0.39 -13.55
N GLN A 62 9.12 -0.72 -12.94
CA GLN A 62 10.47 -1.25 -13.03
C GLN A 62 10.86 -1.45 -14.49
N GLY A 63 12.03 -0.94 -14.89
CA GLY A 63 12.54 -1.05 -16.26
C GLY A 63 12.08 0.04 -17.22
N ASP A 64 11.27 1.00 -16.79
CA ASP A 64 11.00 2.19 -17.60
C ASP A 64 12.22 3.11 -17.68
N ASP A 65 12.21 4.02 -18.64
CA ASP A 65 13.31 4.96 -18.86
C ASP A 65 13.31 6.08 -17.80
N ILE A 66 14.49 6.49 -17.35
CA ILE A 66 14.68 7.70 -16.54
C ILE A 66 15.40 8.75 -17.39
N GLY A 67 14.66 9.75 -17.88
CA GLY A 67 15.23 10.77 -18.76
C GLY A 67 15.80 10.16 -20.04
N SER A 68 17.12 10.28 -20.25
CA SER A 68 17.84 9.70 -21.37
C SER A 68 18.44 8.31 -21.08
N VAL A 69 18.27 7.78 -19.88
CA VAL A 69 18.83 6.48 -19.46
C VAL A 69 17.76 5.42 -19.58
N ALA A 70 17.90 4.56 -20.58
CA ALA A 70 16.96 3.48 -20.84
C ALA A 70 16.98 2.42 -19.71
N ASN A 71 15.83 1.83 -19.44
CA ASN A 71 15.64 0.70 -18.52
C ASN A 71 16.22 0.90 -17.11
N SER A 72 16.21 2.11 -16.61
CA SER A 72 16.90 2.43 -15.34
C SER A 72 15.98 2.59 -14.14
N ALA A 73 14.66 2.60 -14.35
CA ALA A 73 13.69 2.77 -13.28
C ALA A 73 13.70 1.56 -12.33
N PRO A 74 13.85 1.78 -11.02
CA PRO A 74 13.85 0.69 -10.04
C PRO A 74 12.44 0.16 -9.72
N GLY A 75 11.39 0.89 -10.12
CA GLY A 75 9.99 0.53 -9.94
C GLY A 75 9.39 0.84 -8.57
N ALA A 76 8.07 0.68 -8.47
CA ALA A 76 7.28 1.01 -7.30
C ALA A 76 7.68 0.18 -6.06
N VAL A 77 7.94 -1.11 -6.24
CA VAL A 77 8.33 -2.01 -5.14
C VAL A 77 9.69 -1.62 -4.55
N SER A 78 10.63 -1.16 -5.39
CA SER A 78 11.94 -0.69 -4.92
C SER A 78 11.83 0.56 -4.03
N VAL A 79 10.90 1.46 -4.34
CA VAL A 79 10.63 2.63 -3.47
C VAL A 79 10.11 2.17 -2.11
N LEU A 80 9.22 1.17 -2.04
CA LEU A 80 8.77 0.60 -0.77
C LEU A 80 9.92 -0.05 0.01
N LYS A 81 10.82 -0.79 -0.66
CA LYS A 81 12.01 -1.39 -0.03
C LYS A 81 12.92 -0.32 0.56
N MET A 82 13.20 0.75 -0.17
CA MET A 82 13.99 1.88 0.35
C MET A 82 13.34 2.50 1.59
N ILE A 83 12.03 2.73 1.58
CA ILE A 83 11.29 3.25 2.73
C ILE A 83 11.34 2.27 3.91
N ASN A 84 11.25 0.96 3.66
CA ASN A 84 11.37 -0.07 4.67
C ASN A 84 12.71 -0.03 5.40
N GLU A 85 13.82 0.05 4.65
CA GLU A 85 15.17 0.15 5.21
C GLU A 85 15.32 1.38 6.11
N VAL A 86 14.81 2.53 5.67
CA VAL A 86 14.79 3.73 6.52
C VAL A 86 13.91 3.52 7.75
N GLY A 87 12.78 2.83 7.59
CA GLY A 87 11.87 2.47 8.69
C GLY A 87 12.53 1.61 9.76
N ASP A 88 13.44 0.70 9.39
CA ASP A 88 14.18 -0.15 10.33
C ASP A 88 15.11 0.65 11.25
N HIS A 89 15.59 1.82 10.79
CA HIS A 89 16.39 2.72 11.60
C HIS A 89 15.58 3.57 12.57
N VAL A 90 14.24 3.65 12.38
CA VAL A 90 13.36 4.44 13.25
C VAL A 90 12.94 3.61 14.44
N ARG A 91 13.42 3.98 15.62
CA ARG A 91 12.99 3.38 16.88
C ARG A 91 12.32 4.44 17.77
N ALA A 92 11.01 4.60 17.59
CA ALA A 92 10.23 5.46 18.47
C ALA A 92 10.17 4.84 19.88
N GLY A 93 10.97 5.37 20.82
CA GLY A 93 10.94 4.95 22.23
C GLY A 93 11.33 3.50 22.45
N LYS A 94 12.56 3.12 22.18
CA LYS A 94 13.22 1.81 22.42
C LYS A 94 12.52 0.52 21.95
N ASN A 95 11.17 0.47 21.83
CA ASN A 95 10.43 -0.78 21.63
C ASN A 95 9.36 -0.75 20.51
N ARG A 96 9.10 0.37 19.83
CA ARG A 96 8.06 0.42 18.80
C ARG A 96 8.69 0.44 17.41
N ARG A 97 8.36 -0.59 16.60
CA ARG A 97 8.67 -0.63 15.17
C ARG A 97 7.83 0.41 14.42
N THR A 98 8.35 0.88 13.30
CA THR A 98 7.60 1.67 12.33
C THR A 98 6.44 0.84 11.79
N ALA A 99 5.28 1.45 11.60
CA ALA A 99 4.11 0.81 11.01
C ALA A 99 3.79 1.51 9.69
N LEU A 100 3.85 0.77 8.59
CA LEU A 100 3.68 1.30 7.25
C LEU A 100 2.61 0.50 6.48
N MET A 101 1.96 1.16 5.50
CA MET A 101 1.11 0.53 4.50
C MET A 101 1.64 0.87 3.12
N GLY A 102 1.78 -0.13 2.25
CA GLY A 102 2.06 0.04 0.84
C GLY A 102 0.86 -0.37 -0.01
N ILE A 103 0.36 0.53 -0.84
CA ILE A 103 -0.73 0.25 -1.76
C ILE A 103 -0.23 0.34 -3.19
N LEU A 104 -0.65 -0.61 -4.02
CA LEU A 104 -0.42 -0.60 -5.46
C LEU A 104 -1.74 -0.90 -6.19
N ASN A 105 -2.02 -0.15 -7.26
CA ASN A 105 -3.22 -0.36 -8.05
C ASN A 105 -3.14 -1.68 -8.84
N ILE A 106 -4.29 -2.33 -8.99
CA ILE A 106 -4.43 -3.58 -9.75
C ILE A 106 -4.01 -3.47 -11.22
N THR A 107 -3.96 -2.25 -11.74
CA THR A 107 -3.54 -1.96 -13.12
C THR A 107 -2.04 -1.72 -13.27
N HIS A 108 -1.29 -1.62 -12.17
CA HIS A 108 0.12 -1.23 -12.25
C HIS A 108 1.00 -2.37 -12.79
N PRO A 109 1.96 -2.10 -13.73
CA PRO A 109 2.82 -3.14 -14.30
C PRO A 109 3.68 -3.91 -13.28
N ASP A 110 4.05 -3.29 -12.16
CA ASP A 110 4.81 -3.96 -11.08
C ASP A 110 3.95 -4.85 -10.18
N LEU A 111 2.66 -5.07 -10.50
CA LEU A 111 1.75 -5.80 -9.64
C LEU A 111 2.23 -7.22 -9.34
N LEU A 112 2.73 -7.94 -10.33
CA LEU A 112 3.18 -9.33 -10.14
C LEU A 112 4.34 -9.41 -9.14
N THR A 113 5.28 -8.47 -9.21
CA THR A 113 6.39 -8.34 -8.26
C THR A 113 5.87 -7.94 -6.87
N PHE A 114 4.92 -7.00 -6.82
CA PHE A 114 4.31 -6.56 -5.57
C PHE A 114 3.58 -7.69 -4.85
N LEU A 115 2.85 -8.56 -5.58
CA LEU A 115 2.15 -9.70 -5.00
C LEU A 115 3.10 -10.76 -4.41
N SER A 116 4.32 -10.86 -4.93
CA SER A 116 5.28 -11.87 -4.46
C SER A 116 6.24 -11.37 -3.39
N VAL A 117 6.38 -10.05 -3.19
CA VAL A 117 7.41 -9.48 -2.31
C VAL A 117 7.34 -9.96 -0.85
N LYS A 118 6.17 -10.27 -0.34
CA LYS A 118 5.97 -10.75 1.04
C LYS A 118 6.04 -12.27 1.18
N LEU A 119 6.14 -13.02 0.08
CA LEU A 119 6.35 -14.45 0.11
C LEU A 119 7.80 -14.79 0.50
N ASP A 120 8.74 -13.88 0.20
CA ASP A 120 10.12 -13.99 0.64
C ASP A 120 10.24 -13.53 2.10
N GLN A 121 10.72 -14.40 2.97
CA GLN A 121 10.88 -14.10 4.39
C GLN A 121 11.87 -12.93 4.58
N GLY A 122 11.43 -11.91 5.30
CA GLY A 122 12.28 -10.76 5.66
C GLY A 122 12.08 -9.51 4.81
N GLU A 123 11.33 -9.60 3.70
CA GLU A 123 11.04 -8.45 2.86
C GLU A 123 9.88 -7.60 3.43
N LEU A 124 10.01 -6.28 3.34
CA LEU A 124 9.00 -5.29 3.77
C LEU A 124 8.41 -5.53 5.18
N ASN A 125 9.27 -5.84 6.15
CA ASN A 125 8.85 -6.22 7.52
C ASN A 125 8.07 -5.13 8.28
N ASN A 126 8.22 -3.86 7.90
CA ASN A 126 7.50 -2.74 8.51
C ASN A 126 6.19 -2.42 7.78
N PHE A 127 5.93 -3.09 6.66
CA PHE A 127 4.76 -2.85 5.84
C PHE A 127 3.69 -3.91 6.01
N ASN A 128 2.44 -3.47 6.10
CA ASN A 128 1.33 -4.18 5.51
C ASN A 128 1.21 -3.77 4.05
N ILE A 129 0.77 -4.63 3.17
CA ILE A 129 0.55 -4.29 1.76
C ILE A 129 -0.89 -4.55 1.35
N SER A 130 -1.41 -3.75 0.42
CA SER A 130 -2.77 -3.91 -0.11
C SER A 130 -2.82 -3.61 -1.60
N VAL A 131 -3.64 -4.35 -2.32
CA VAL A 131 -3.95 -4.06 -3.73
C VAL A 131 -5.17 -3.16 -3.79
N ALA A 132 -5.04 -2.00 -4.45
CA ALA A 132 -6.17 -1.14 -4.75
C ALA A 132 -6.90 -1.70 -5.99
N ILE A 133 -8.11 -2.22 -5.77
CA ILE A 133 -8.97 -2.75 -6.82
C ILE A 133 -10.04 -1.76 -7.22
N THR A 134 -10.55 -1.89 -8.46
CA THR A 134 -11.60 -1.06 -9.05
C THR A 134 -12.88 -1.85 -9.27
N GLU A 135 -14.02 -1.17 -9.43
CA GLU A 135 -15.27 -1.82 -9.84
C GLU A 135 -15.09 -2.53 -11.20
N ARG A 136 -14.33 -1.92 -12.13
CA ARG A 136 -14.01 -2.52 -13.43
C ARG A 136 -13.22 -3.84 -13.31
N PHE A 137 -12.30 -3.94 -12.35
CA PHE A 137 -11.57 -5.19 -12.12
C PHE A 137 -12.50 -6.30 -11.61
N ILE A 138 -13.40 -5.97 -10.68
CA ILE A 138 -14.38 -6.94 -10.17
C ILE A 138 -15.29 -7.45 -11.29
N GLU A 139 -15.78 -6.56 -12.15
CA GLU A 139 -16.54 -6.92 -13.35
C GLU A 139 -15.74 -7.88 -14.25
N ALA A 140 -14.46 -7.57 -14.52
CA ALA A 140 -13.61 -8.44 -15.35
C ALA A 140 -13.41 -9.83 -14.71
N VAL A 141 -13.31 -9.90 -13.37
CA VAL A 141 -13.25 -11.16 -12.63
C VAL A 141 -14.53 -11.98 -12.80
N GLU A 142 -15.70 -11.34 -12.71
CA GLU A 142 -17.00 -12.00 -12.86
C GLU A 142 -17.25 -12.50 -14.28
N LEU A 143 -16.83 -11.72 -15.28
CA LEU A 143 -17.00 -12.03 -16.71
C LEU A 143 -15.90 -12.95 -17.26
N GLY A 144 -14.83 -13.20 -16.51
CA GLY A 144 -13.69 -14.02 -16.96
C GLY A 144 -12.86 -13.35 -18.06
N GLU A 145 -12.81 -12.01 -18.07
CA GLU A 145 -12.09 -11.23 -19.07
C GLU A 145 -10.57 -11.27 -18.86
N ASP A 146 -9.85 -10.95 -19.93
CA ASP A 146 -8.42 -10.69 -19.87
C ASP A 146 -8.14 -9.38 -19.15
N TRP A 147 -6.98 -9.32 -18.47
CA TRP A 147 -6.55 -8.16 -17.70
C TRP A 147 -5.21 -7.66 -18.20
N TYR A 148 -5.13 -6.36 -18.45
CA TYR A 148 -3.91 -5.68 -18.90
C TYR A 148 -3.45 -4.69 -17.86
N PHE A 149 -2.13 -4.49 -17.78
CA PHE A 149 -1.57 -3.47 -16.92
C PHE A 149 -1.44 -2.17 -17.70
N THR A 150 -1.56 -1.05 -16.99
CA THR A 150 -1.49 0.28 -17.61
C THR A 150 -0.73 1.25 -16.73
N PHE A 151 0.09 2.09 -17.36
CA PHE A 151 0.76 3.20 -16.70
C PHE A 151 0.94 4.37 -17.68
N ASN A 152 0.50 5.58 -17.30
CA ASN A 152 0.59 6.79 -18.13
C ASN A 152 0.10 6.59 -19.59
N ASN A 153 -1.07 5.97 -19.75
CA ASN A 153 -1.71 5.63 -21.04
C ASN A 153 -0.91 4.67 -21.91
N LYS A 154 0.11 4.01 -21.40
CA LYS A 154 0.74 2.86 -22.03
C LYS A 154 0.12 1.59 -21.50
N GLU A 155 -0.05 0.61 -22.39
CA GLU A 155 -0.49 -0.73 -22.04
C GLU A 155 0.71 -1.66 -21.93
N TYR A 156 0.67 -2.56 -20.96
CA TYR A 156 1.72 -3.53 -20.69
C TYR A 156 1.09 -4.91 -20.64
N HIS A 157 1.78 -5.86 -21.28
CA HIS A 157 1.36 -7.26 -21.37
C HIS A 157 2.32 -8.15 -20.57
N CYS A 158 1.86 -9.34 -20.19
CA CYS A 158 2.72 -10.34 -19.59
C CYS A 158 3.33 -11.22 -20.68
N TYR A 159 4.57 -11.61 -20.48
CA TYR A 159 5.30 -12.52 -21.37
C TYR A 159 5.89 -13.67 -20.57
N ASP A 160 5.80 -14.86 -21.11
CA ASP A 160 6.52 -16.02 -20.62
C ASP A 160 7.89 -16.06 -21.30
N ILE A 161 8.95 -16.11 -20.48
CA ILE A 161 10.34 -16.18 -20.91
C ILE A 161 10.97 -17.40 -20.25
N GLU A 162 11.58 -18.30 -21.04
CA GLU A 162 12.35 -19.39 -20.51
C GLU A 162 13.75 -18.88 -20.13
N ARG A 163 14.13 -19.08 -18.87
CA ARG A 163 15.48 -18.86 -18.39
C ARG A 163 16.20 -20.18 -18.27
N LYS A 164 17.22 -20.39 -19.05
CA LYS A 164 18.12 -21.56 -19.02
C LYS A 164 19.37 -21.21 -18.24
N SER A 165 19.59 -21.85 -17.10
CA SER A 165 20.74 -21.68 -16.23
C SER A 165 21.48 -23.01 -16.06
N LYS A 166 22.64 -22.96 -15.36
CA LYS A 166 23.37 -24.20 -15.00
C LYS A 166 22.59 -25.11 -14.05
N GLU A 167 21.62 -24.55 -13.33
CA GLU A 167 20.79 -25.25 -12.35
C GLU A 167 19.53 -25.86 -12.96
N GLY A 168 19.21 -25.50 -14.21
CA GLY A 168 18.04 -25.99 -14.96
C GLY A 168 17.35 -24.88 -15.75
N SER A 169 16.17 -25.22 -16.26
CA SER A 169 15.30 -24.30 -16.97
C SER A 169 14.08 -23.94 -16.14
N GLU A 170 13.69 -22.67 -16.13
CA GLU A 170 12.47 -22.18 -15.49
C GLU A 170 11.76 -21.15 -16.37
N ILE A 171 10.45 -21.03 -16.22
CA ILE A 171 9.64 -20.00 -16.88
C ILE A 171 9.47 -18.83 -15.93
N ILE A 172 9.91 -17.65 -16.36
CA ILE A 172 9.68 -16.38 -15.66
C ILE A 172 8.60 -15.57 -16.37
N ASN A 173 7.75 -14.90 -15.57
CA ASN A 173 6.72 -14.02 -16.09
C ASN A 173 7.21 -12.58 -15.99
N VAL A 174 7.26 -11.89 -17.11
CA VAL A 174 7.76 -10.52 -17.21
C VAL A 174 6.73 -9.62 -17.85
N VAL A 175 6.53 -8.44 -17.29
CA VAL A 175 5.59 -7.44 -17.82
C VAL A 175 6.36 -6.41 -18.63
N GLY A 176 5.97 -6.21 -19.88
CA GLY A 176 6.58 -5.27 -20.82
C GLY A 176 5.57 -4.70 -21.81
N VAL A 177 5.93 -3.65 -22.53
CA VAL A 177 5.09 -3.07 -23.60
C VAL A 177 5.11 -3.92 -24.88
N ASP A 178 6.20 -4.64 -25.09
CA ASP A 178 6.39 -5.60 -26.17
C ASP A 178 7.40 -6.68 -25.77
N GLU A 179 7.65 -7.63 -26.67
CA GLU A 179 8.58 -8.75 -26.44
C GLU A 179 10.02 -8.28 -26.20
N GLU A 180 10.48 -7.28 -26.93
CA GLU A 180 11.83 -6.73 -26.78
C GLU A 180 12.00 -6.07 -25.43
N ASP A 181 11.02 -5.28 -24.99
CA ASP A 181 11.01 -4.65 -23.67
C ASP A 181 10.94 -5.70 -22.57
N ALA A 182 10.12 -6.75 -22.73
CA ALA A 182 10.04 -7.84 -21.75
C ALA A 182 11.38 -8.58 -21.60
N LEU A 183 12.08 -8.90 -22.68
CA LEU A 183 13.42 -9.51 -22.64
C LEU A 183 14.45 -8.59 -21.95
N ARG A 184 14.42 -7.28 -22.24
CA ARG A 184 15.30 -6.31 -21.57
C ARG A 184 15.06 -6.26 -20.06
N ARG A 185 13.79 -6.24 -19.63
CA ARG A 185 13.38 -6.25 -18.22
C ARG A 185 13.77 -7.55 -17.53
N ALA A 186 13.61 -8.69 -18.19
CA ALA A 186 14.07 -9.97 -17.70
C ALA A 186 15.57 -9.94 -17.38
N ASN A 187 16.40 -9.50 -18.31
CA ASN A 187 17.84 -9.37 -18.12
C ASN A 187 18.22 -8.44 -16.96
N ALA A 188 17.52 -7.32 -16.84
CA ALA A 188 17.87 -6.29 -15.86
C ALA A 188 17.47 -6.66 -14.41
N PHE A 189 16.35 -7.38 -14.21
CA PHE A 189 15.70 -7.43 -12.90
C PHE A 189 15.39 -8.83 -12.37
N HIS A 190 15.50 -9.89 -13.16
CA HIS A 190 15.14 -11.26 -12.74
C HIS A 190 16.32 -12.13 -12.28
N LYS A 191 17.34 -11.52 -11.67
CA LYS A 191 18.55 -12.23 -11.17
C LYS A 191 19.21 -13.11 -12.23
N VAL A 192 19.14 -12.68 -13.49
CA VAL A 192 19.74 -13.38 -14.62
C VAL A 192 21.26 -13.30 -14.50
N SER A 193 21.94 -14.43 -14.48
CA SER A 193 23.40 -14.52 -14.49
C SER A 193 23.93 -14.27 -15.90
N PHE A 194 25.16 -13.82 -15.99
CA PHE A 194 25.87 -13.63 -17.29
C PHE A 194 25.97 -14.91 -18.14
N THR A 195 25.72 -16.07 -17.52
CA THR A 195 25.75 -17.38 -18.18
C THR A 195 24.37 -17.94 -18.50
N ASP A 196 23.30 -17.23 -18.12
CA ASP A 196 21.93 -17.67 -18.38
C ASP A 196 21.51 -17.24 -19.78
N GLU A 197 20.77 -18.10 -20.45
CA GLU A 197 20.14 -17.80 -21.73
C GLU A 197 18.66 -17.51 -21.51
N LEU A 198 18.16 -16.44 -22.14
CA LEU A 198 16.74 -16.09 -22.13
C LEU A 198 16.14 -16.35 -23.51
N GLU A 199 15.05 -17.10 -23.54
CA GLU A 199 14.30 -17.39 -24.75
C GLU A 199 12.83 -16.94 -24.58
N MET A 200 12.37 -16.07 -25.50
CA MET A 200 10.98 -15.65 -25.52
C MET A 200 10.08 -16.82 -25.92
N ILE A 201 9.14 -17.18 -25.05
CA ILE A 201 8.09 -18.17 -25.37
C ILE A 201 6.94 -17.45 -26.07
N GLY A 202 6.53 -16.27 -25.55
CA GLY A 202 5.47 -15.46 -26.16
C GLY A 202 4.61 -14.73 -25.15
N PRO A 203 3.61 -14.00 -25.64
CA PRO A 203 2.67 -13.30 -24.78
C PRO A 203 1.83 -14.30 -23.98
N ARG A 204 1.54 -13.91 -22.73
CA ARG A 204 0.68 -14.64 -21.81
C ARG A 204 -0.54 -13.80 -21.50
N ASP A 205 -1.71 -14.30 -21.85
CA ASP A 205 -2.96 -13.70 -21.39
C ASP A 205 -3.14 -13.95 -19.89
N ILE A 206 -3.34 -12.88 -19.14
CA ILE A 206 -3.66 -12.94 -17.72
C ILE A 206 -5.17 -12.71 -17.57
N LYS A 207 -5.88 -13.69 -17.05
CA LYS A 207 -7.28 -13.50 -16.68
C LYS A 207 -7.39 -12.70 -15.38
N ALA A 208 -8.35 -11.79 -15.30
CA ALA A 208 -8.64 -11.07 -14.07
C ALA A 208 -8.91 -12.04 -12.90
N ARG A 209 -9.53 -13.19 -13.19
CA ARG A 209 -9.76 -14.28 -12.23
C ARG A 209 -8.46 -14.84 -11.67
N ASP A 210 -7.44 -15.06 -12.51
CA ASP A 210 -6.15 -15.62 -12.06
C ASP A 210 -5.42 -14.66 -11.11
N LEU A 211 -5.50 -13.33 -11.37
CA LEU A 211 -4.97 -12.32 -10.48
C LEU A 211 -5.73 -12.29 -9.14
N TRP A 212 -7.05 -12.38 -9.19
CA TRP A 212 -7.90 -12.46 -8.00
C TRP A 212 -7.53 -13.67 -7.14
N ASP A 213 -7.44 -14.85 -7.75
CA ASP A 213 -7.10 -16.09 -7.05
C ASP A 213 -5.66 -16.03 -6.47
N ARG A 214 -4.72 -15.40 -7.19
CA ARG A 214 -3.36 -15.18 -6.71
C ARG A 214 -3.31 -14.24 -5.50
N ILE A 215 -4.08 -13.15 -5.51
CA ILE A 215 -4.21 -12.24 -4.36
C ILE A 215 -4.70 -13.01 -3.13
N TRP A 216 -5.77 -13.81 -3.26
CA TRP A 216 -6.31 -14.59 -2.18
C TRP A 216 -5.35 -15.67 -1.68
N LYS A 217 -4.69 -16.38 -2.60
CA LYS A 217 -3.69 -17.39 -2.23
C LYS A 217 -2.58 -16.77 -1.39
N ASN A 218 -1.99 -15.67 -1.83
CA ASN A 218 -0.93 -14.99 -1.11
C ASN A 218 -1.40 -14.49 0.25
N SER A 219 -2.61 -13.91 0.30
CA SER A 219 -3.20 -13.42 1.56
C SER A 219 -3.40 -14.54 2.59
N VAL A 220 -3.79 -15.73 2.15
CA VAL A 220 -3.91 -16.92 3.03
C VAL A 220 -2.55 -17.42 3.51
N GLU A 221 -1.55 -17.42 2.64
CA GLU A 221 -0.21 -17.95 2.94
C GLU A 221 0.62 -17.02 3.84
N SER A 222 0.55 -15.71 3.62
CA SER A 222 1.42 -14.72 4.31
C SER A 222 0.67 -13.68 5.15
N GLY A 223 -0.65 -13.59 5.04
CA GLY A 223 -1.44 -12.52 5.65
C GLY A 223 -1.49 -11.23 4.82
N ASP A 224 -0.77 -11.17 3.72
CA ASP A 224 -0.69 -10.06 2.77
C ASP A 224 -0.84 -10.58 1.30
N PRO A 225 -1.33 -9.78 0.36
CA PRO A 225 -1.86 -8.44 0.52
C PRO A 225 -3.29 -8.41 1.06
N GLY A 226 -3.67 -7.27 1.66
CA GLY A 226 -5.08 -6.91 1.82
C GLY A 226 -5.68 -6.40 0.51
N ILE A 227 -7.00 -6.13 0.53
CA ILE A 227 -7.73 -5.55 -0.60
C ILE A 227 -8.29 -4.19 -0.19
N TYR A 228 -8.06 -3.18 -1.03
CA TYR A 228 -8.59 -1.85 -0.89
C TYR A 228 -9.47 -1.50 -2.10
N ASN A 229 -10.79 -1.46 -1.94
CA ASN A 229 -11.67 -1.03 -3.01
C ASN A 229 -11.69 0.50 -3.09
N ILE A 230 -10.83 1.05 -3.95
CA ILE A 230 -10.62 2.49 -4.08
C ILE A 230 -11.84 3.22 -4.66
N ASP A 231 -12.59 2.57 -5.54
CA ASP A 231 -13.79 3.17 -6.14
C ASP A 231 -14.91 3.28 -5.11
N LEU A 232 -15.15 2.24 -4.32
CA LEU A 232 -16.13 2.29 -3.22
C LEU A 232 -15.75 3.32 -2.16
N ALA A 233 -14.45 3.41 -1.80
CA ALA A 233 -13.99 4.42 -0.86
C ALA A 233 -14.30 5.83 -1.35
N ASN A 234 -14.02 6.13 -2.62
CA ASN A 234 -14.31 7.43 -3.22
C ASN A 234 -15.80 7.69 -3.46
N LYS A 235 -16.59 6.66 -3.72
CA LYS A 235 -18.04 6.75 -3.92
C LYS A 235 -18.78 7.10 -2.63
N TYR A 236 -18.35 6.53 -1.50
CA TYR A 236 -19.07 6.68 -0.22
C TYR A 236 -18.43 7.65 0.76
N THR A 237 -17.30 8.28 0.40
CA THR A 237 -16.71 9.32 1.25
C THR A 237 -17.58 10.58 1.28
N ASN A 238 -17.66 11.19 2.45
CA ASN A 238 -18.37 12.48 2.62
C ASN A 238 -17.55 13.68 2.18
N VAL A 239 -16.32 13.50 1.70
CA VAL A 239 -15.40 14.56 1.26
C VAL A 239 -15.15 14.55 -0.27
N SER A 240 -15.85 13.69 -1.03
CA SER A 240 -15.66 13.50 -2.48
C SER A 240 -15.80 14.78 -3.32
N TYR A 241 -16.45 15.81 -2.77
CA TYR A 241 -16.67 17.09 -3.45
C TYR A 241 -15.40 17.98 -3.52
N PHE A 242 -14.36 17.68 -2.76
CA PHE A 242 -13.12 18.47 -2.78
C PHE A 242 -11.84 17.64 -2.71
N GLU A 243 -11.90 16.37 -2.25
CA GLU A 243 -10.73 15.51 -2.12
C GLU A 243 -10.99 14.11 -2.66
N LYS A 244 -9.94 13.50 -3.22
CA LYS A 244 -9.90 12.11 -3.62
C LYS A 244 -9.11 11.31 -2.61
N LEU A 245 -9.65 10.15 -2.24
CA LEU A 245 -8.99 9.20 -1.36
C LEU A 245 -8.10 8.28 -2.21
N ASP A 246 -6.82 8.25 -1.92
CA ASP A 246 -5.84 7.50 -2.72
C ASP A 246 -5.17 6.36 -1.94
N SER A 247 -5.25 6.37 -0.61
CA SER A 247 -4.58 5.37 0.24
C SER A 247 -5.31 5.18 1.57
N THR A 248 -4.79 4.27 2.38
CA THR A 248 -5.23 4.06 3.75
C THR A 248 -4.10 4.28 4.74
N ASN A 249 -4.43 4.38 6.03
CA ASN A 249 -3.46 4.28 7.12
C ASN A 249 -2.84 2.87 7.20
N PRO A 250 -1.80 2.64 8.04
CA PRO A 250 -1.11 1.35 8.13
C PRO A 250 -1.97 0.12 8.42
N CYS A 251 -3.09 0.27 9.12
CA CYS A 251 -3.99 -0.84 9.46
C CYS A 251 -5.13 -1.04 8.43
N GLY A 252 -5.30 -0.10 7.47
CA GLY A 252 -6.28 -0.22 6.40
C GLY A 252 -7.71 0.21 6.75
N GLU A 253 -7.97 0.65 7.99
CA GLU A 253 -9.34 0.96 8.44
C GLU A 253 -9.83 2.37 8.07
N ILE A 254 -8.93 3.28 7.65
CA ILE A 254 -9.29 4.64 7.27
C ILE A 254 -8.69 5.00 5.93
N SER A 255 -9.55 5.29 4.96
CA SER A 255 -9.15 5.89 3.69
C SER A 255 -8.86 7.38 3.87
N LEU A 256 -7.73 7.85 3.38
CA LEU A 256 -7.27 9.23 3.53
C LEU A 256 -6.72 9.78 2.21
N PRO A 257 -6.83 11.09 1.98
CA PRO A 257 -6.11 11.78 0.92
C PRO A 257 -4.63 11.93 1.28
N SER A 258 -3.83 12.40 0.33
CA SER A 258 -2.42 12.73 0.58
C SER A 258 -2.29 13.79 1.68
N TYR A 259 -1.38 13.56 2.64
CA TYR A 259 -1.21 14.34 3.87
C TYR A 259 -2.42 14.34 4.82
N GLY A 260 -3.42 13.50 4.55
CA GLY A 260 -4.49 13.22 5.51
C GLY A 260 -3.94 12.52 6.76
N ASN A 261 -4.63 12.72 7.87
CA ASN A 261 -4.26 12.12 9.16
C ASN A 261 -5.48 11.62 9.92
N CYS A 262 -5.25 10.78 10.93
CA CYS A 262 -6.31 10.29 11.80
C CYS A 262 -6.08 10.65 13.27
N CYS A 263 -7.17 11.06 13.93
CA CYS A 263 -7.27 11.27 15.36
C CYS A 263 -8.24 10.23 15.92
N LEU A 264 -7.73 9.28 16.73
CA LEU A 264 -8.50 8.11 17.15
C LEU A 264 -9.09 8.23 18.54
N GLY A 265 -10.25 7.58 18.72
CA GLY A 265 -10.87 7.36 20.01
C GLY A 265 -11.81 6.16 19.95
N ASN A 266 -12.02 5.50 21.09
CA ASN A 266 -12.82 4.28 21.16
C ASN A 266 -13.99 4.42 22.15
N ILE A 267 -15.10 3.81 21.82
CA ILE A 267 -16.25 3.67 22.73
C ILE A 267 -16.42 2.19 23.03
N ASN A 268 -16.37 1.82 24.31
CA ASN A 268 -16.71 0.46 24.73
C ASN A 268 -18.23 0.27 24.61
N LEU A 269 -18.67 -0.46 23.59
CA LEU A 269 -20.10 -0.70 23.32
C LEU A 269 -20.76 -1.57 24.38
N ALA A 270 -20.03 -2.45 25.08
CA ALA A 270 -20.57 -3.23 26.17
C ALA A 270 -21.13 -2.34 27.31
N ASN A 271 -20.50 -1.17 27.54
CA ASN A 271 -20.99 -0.19 28.50
C ASN A 271 -22.20 0.63 27.99
N MET A 272 -22.64 0.41 26.78
CA MET A 272 -23.79 1.07 26.17
C MET A 272 -25.05 0.16 26.16
N VAL A 273 -24.98 -0.99 26.78
CA VAL A 273 -26.12 -1.90 26.98
C VAL A 273 -26.84 -1.50 28.25
N LEU A 274 -28.17 -1.61 28.26
CA LEU A 274 -29.00 -1.42 29.44
C LEU A 274 -28.61 -2.42 30.53
N GLY A 275 -28.82 -2.05 31.82
CA GLY A 275 -28.37 -2.85 32.94
C GLY A 275 -28.98 -4.26 33.03
N ASP A 276 -30.12 -4.48 32.38
CA ASP A 276 -30.79 -5.77 32.24
C ASP A 276 -30.34 -6.57 31.00
N GLY A 277 -29.45 -6.00 30.16
CA GLY A 277 -28.96 -6.63 28.94
C GLY A 277 -29.96 -6.67 27.77
N SER A 278 -31.14 -6.08 27.91
CA SER A 278 -32.24 -6.23 26.94
C SER A 278 -32.04 -5.44 25.64
N ALA A 279 -31.34 -4.32 25.68
CA ALA A 279 -31.18 -3.43 24.52
C ALA A 279 -29.97 -2.49 24.65
N VAL A 280 -29.65 -1.80 23.57
CA VAL A 280 -28.64 -0.74 23.57
C VAL A 280 -29.26 0.57 24.10
N ASP A 281 -28.56 1.23 25.03
CA ASP A 281 -28.89 2.60 25.47
C ASP A 281 -28.43 3.61 24.40
N TRP A 282 -29.27 3.79 23.39
CA TRP A 282 -29.04 4.69 22.28
C TRP A 282 -28.83 6.15 22.70
N LYS A 283 -29.50 6.58 23.79
CA LYS A 283 -29.35 7.96 24.32
C LYS A 283 -27.97 8.17 24.91
N ARG A 284 -27.50 7.21 25.68
CA ARG A 284 -26.15 7.22 26.26
C ARG A 284 -25.09 7.15 25.18
N LEU A 285 -25.26 6.26 24.20
CA LEU A 285 -24.35 6.11 23.05
C LEU A 285 -24.25 7.41 22.27
N ALA A 286 -25.36 8.01 21.86
CA ALA A 286 -25.38 9.28 21.12
C ALA A 286 -24.69 10.42 21.87
N ARG A 287 -24.92 10.56 23.20
CA ARG A 287 -24.24 11.55 24.02
C ARG A 287 -22.73 11.29 24.08
N THR A 288 -22.32 10.02 24.25
CA THR A 288 -20.91 9.65 24.34
C THR A 288 -20.20 9.91 23.01
N VAL A 289 -20.83 9.60 21.86
CA VAL A 289 -20.30 9.89 20.52
C VAL A 289 -20.09 11.39 20.33
N ARG A 290 -21.09 12.21 20.63
CA ARG A 290 -20.97 13.70 20.52
C ARG A 290 -19.83 14.25 21.36
N THR A 291 -19.69 13.78 22.60
CA THR A 291 -18.61 14.21 23.49
C THR A 291 -17.25 13.74 22.97
N GLY A 292 -17.17 12.49 22.46
CA GLY A 292 -15.95 11.93 21.89
C GLY A 292 -15.47 12.68 20.65
N ILE A 293 -16.39 12.97 19.71
CA ILE A 293 -16.06 13.73 18.50
C ILE A 293 -15.57 15.14 18.87
N ARG A 294 -16.28 15.85 19.75
CA ARG A 294 -15.86 17.18 20.18
C ARG A 294 -14.49 17.17 20.87
N PHE A 295 -14.20 16.11 21.64
CA PHE A 295 -12.88 15.93 22.23
C PHE A 295 -11.79 15.76 21.18
N LEU A 296 -12.02 14.89 20.18
CA LEU A 296 -11.06 14.63 19.10
C LEU A 296 -10.87 15.87 18.21
N ASP A 297 -11.92 16.63 17.94
CA ASP A 297 -11.88 17.89 17.21
C ASP A 297 -10.98 18.91 17.92
N ASN A 298 -11.12 19.05 19.25
CA ASN A 298 -10.26 19.92 20.04
C ASN A 298 -8.78 19.46 20.11
N VAL A 299 -8.47 18.21 19.74
CA VAL A 299 -7.07 17.72 19.63
C VAL A 299 -6.40 18.22 18.37
N LEU A 300 -7.19 18.59 17.33
CA LEU A 300 -6.70 19.07 16.04
C LEU A 300 -6.38 20.58 16.04
N THR A 301 -6.86 21.32 17.06
CA THR A 301 -6.61 22.76 17.25
C THR A 301 -5.45 23.02 18.19
#